data_dd21ba7f0d30fbca2d3368af428a8a23
#
_entry.id   dd21ba7f0d30fbca2d3368af428a8a23
#
_cell.length_a   1.000
_cell.length_b   1.000
_cell.length_c   1.000
_cell.angle_alpha   90.00
_cell.angle_beta   90.00
_cell.angle_gamma   90.00
#
_symmetry.space_group_name_H-M   'P 1'
#
loop_
_entity.id
_entity.type
_entity.pdbx_description
1 polymer ?
#
loop_
_entity_poly.entity_id
_entity_poly.type
_entity_poly.pdbx_seq_one_letter_code
_entity_poly.pdbx_strand_id
1 'polypeptide(L)'
;MSINIRVGLLSLMAVTALVGCGKKEAAPPAADTGAAPAAAVPVSTEEKVVNVFNWSDYVDPSTLEAFTAETGIKVNYDVFDSNEVLETKLLAGNTGYDVVVPSASFMERQIKAGVFMKLDRSKLGNWGNMDTEIMQRVALHDPGNEHAVNQFWGTDGIGYNEGKVKAIDPNAPVDSWDLVFDPKWAAKFKDCGISVLDAPSELSAVVLAYLGKDPNSQSEADLKAVEDVLMKVRPYIRMIHSSNYIDALANGEICVAVGWSGDVLQARDRAAEAGQGNVIKYSVPKEGTIIWFDMYAIPADAKHPDNAHAFINFMMRPEIAAKNSSFVNYANGNAASFELIDEKVRLDPGVYPSAEVKAKLFPDLAETPEYTRLLNRAWTRFTTGK
;
A
#
# COMPACT_ATOMS: atom_id res chain seq x y z
N MET A 1 21.48 36.82 48.29
CA MET A 1 21.80 36.42 49.67
C MET A 1 22.54 35.10 49.63
N SER A 2 23.87 35.22 49.75
CA SER A 2 24.90 34.34 50.34
C SER A 2 24.89 32.84 49.97
N ILE A 3 25.76 32.39 49.08
CA ILE A 3 27.15 31.85 49.25
C ILE A 3 27.28 30.84 50.42
N ASN A 4 27.65 29.59 50.06
CA ASN A 4 28.77 28.96 50.71
C ASN A 4 29.35 27.78 49.91
N ILE A 5 30.63 27.94 49.61
CA ILE A 5 31.64 27.00 49.11
C ILE A 5 32.17 26.18 50.28
N ARG A 6 32.43 24.90 50.10
CA ARG A 6 33.43 24.17 50.92
C ARG A 6 34.30 23.26 50.03
N VAL A 7 35.57 23.58 50.08
CA VAL A 7 36.77 22.89 49.58
C VAL A 7 37.25 21.92 50.68
N GLY A 8 37.83 20.83 50.33
CA GLY A 8 38.64 19.95 51.21
C GLY A 8 39.26 18.83 50.36
N LEU A 9 40.36 18.86 50.11
CA LEU A 9 41.75 18.67 50.58
C LEU A 9 42.27 17.24 50.30
N LEU A 10 43.42 17.24 49.62
CA LEU A 10 44.34 16.16 49.25
C LEU A 10 44.68 15.19 50.38
N SER A 11 44.95 13.94 50.01
CA SER A 11 45.95 13.12 50.71
C SER A 11 46.74 12.29 49.69
N LEU A 12 48.02 12.58 49.67
CA LEU A 12 49.13 11.98 48.97
C LEU A 12 49.66 10.80 49.80
N MET A 13 49.73 9.58 49.24
CA MET A 13 50.59 8.53 49.82
C MET A 13 51.40 7.85 48.70
N ALA A 14 52.68 8.00 48.81
CA ALA A 14 53.73 7.32 48.04
C ALA A 14 54.07 5.99 48.74
N VAL A 15 54.20 4.90 47.98
CA VAL A 15 54.91 3.69 48.41
C VAL A 15 55.65 3.08 47.20
N THR A 16 56.93 3.16 47.30
CA THR A 16 58.11 2.38 46.86
C THR A 16 57.96 1.26 45.82
N ALA A 17 58.85 1.32 44.88
CA ALA A 17 59.18 0.36 43.85
C ALA A 17 59.79 -0.96 44.41
N LEU A 18 59.36 -2.07 43.80
CA LEU A 18 60.13 -3.33 43.76
C LEU A 18 60.32 -3.75 42.32
N VAL A 19 61.60 -3.83 41.93
CA VAL A 19 62.06 -4.30 40.62
C VAL A 19 61.96 -5.83 40.58
N GLY A 20 61.17 -6.37 39.70
CA GLY A 20 61.14 -7.79 39.35
C GLY A 20 61.25 -7.97 37.83
N CYS A 21 62.41 -8.47 37.37
CA CYS A 21 62.60 -8.90 35.98
C CYS A 21 61.70 -10.09 35.63
N GLY A 22 60.71 -9.86 34.81
CA GLY A 22 59.87 -10.90 34.18
C GLY A 22 59.82 -10.65 32.69
N LYS A 23 60.15 -11.66 31.88
CA LYS A 23 60.14 -11.65 30.43
C LYS A 23 58.79 -11.18 29.87
N LYS A 24 58.79 -10.17 29.05
CA LYS A 24 57.65 -9.76 28.23
C LYS A 24 57.37 -10.83 27.17
N GLU A 25 56.33 -11.61 27.35
CA GLU A 25 55.67 -12.31 26.28
C GLU A 25 54.86 -11.27 25.47
N ALA A 26 55.14 -11.23 24.17
CA ALA A 26 54.44 -10.31 23.25
C ALA A 26 52.98 -10.75 23.11
N ALA A 27 52.05 -9.85 23.39
CA ALA A 27 50.63 -10.06 23.07
C ALA A 27 50.46 -10.22 21.52
N PRO A 28 49.56 -11.12 21.08
CA PRO A 28 49.27 -11.25 19.66
C PRO A 28 48.65 -9.95 19.14
N PRO A 29 48.90 -9.58 17.88
CA PRO A 29 48.34 -8.36 17.26
C PRO A 29 46.83 -8.49 17.27
N ALA A 30 46.13 -7.43 17.67
CA ALA A 30 44.69 -7.30 17.54
C ALA A 30 44.28 -7.56 16.09
N ALA A 31 43.39 -8.49 15.87
CA ALA A 31 42.81 -8.72 14.56
C ALA A 31 42.09 -7.44 14.12
N ASP A 32 42.60 -6.83 13.07
CA ASP A 32 41.96 -5.76 12.33
C ASP A 32 40.66 -6.34 11.72
N THR A 33 39.54 -6.09 12.35
CA THR A 33 38.22 -6.37 11.74
C THR A 33 37.96 -5.31 10.68
N GLY A 34 38.73 -5.39 9.61
CA GLY A 34 38.42 -4.65 8.38
C GLY A 34 37.00 -5.01 7.95
N ALA A 35 36.11 -4.01 8.00
CA ALA A 35 34.80 -4.12 7.38
C ALA A 35 35.01 -4.59 5.94
N ALA A 36 34.38 -5.71 5.58
CA ALA A 36 34.39 -6.20 4.21
C ALA A 36 33.95 -5.04 3.29
N PRO A 37 34.67 -4.76 2.20
CA PRO A 37 34.23 -3.75 1.26
C PRO A 37 32.81 -4.13 0.78
N ALA A 38 31.88 -3.17 0.89
CA ALA A 38 30.55 -3.34 0.31
C ALA A 38 30.74 -3.77 -1.15
N ALA A 39 30.14 -4.90 -1.53
CA ALA A 39 30.23 -5.44 -2.89
C ALA A 39 29.83 -4.30 -3.84
N ALA A 40 30.74 -3.91 -4.72
CA ALA A 40 30.45 -2.93 -5.74
C ALA A 40 29.29 -3.44 -6.59
N VAL A 41 28.18 -2.72 -6.58
CA VAL A 41 27.03 -3.01 -7.45
C VAL A 41 27.58 -2.96 -8.89
N PRO A 42 27.35 -4.00 -9.71
CA PRO A 42 27.80 -4.00 -11.10
C PRO A 42 27.24 -2.76 -11.79
N VAL A 43 28.12 -1.96 -12.42
CA VAL A 43 27.68 -0.78 -13.17
C VAL A 43 26.90 -1.28 -14.38
N SER A 44 25.58 -1.10 -14.37
CA SER A 44 24.73 -1.40 -15.50
C SER A 44 25.16 -0.59 -16.73
N THR A 45 25.17 -1.22 -17.91
CA THR A 45 25.42 -0.57 -19.20
C THR A 45 24.13 -0.02 -19.84
N GLU A 46 23.00 -0.15 -19.16
CA GLU A 46 21.69 0.33 -19.60
C GLU A 46 21.66 1.87 -19.69
N GLU A 47 20.78 2.40 -20.52
CA GLU A 47 20.45 3.81 -20.51
C GLU A 47 20.02 4.23 -19.09
N LYS A 48 20.47 5.40 -18.64
CA LYS A 48 20.18 5.90 -17.29
C LYS A 48 18.74 6.38 -17.13
N VAL A 49 17.79 5.46 -17.35
CA VAL A 49 16.35 5.69 -17.22
C VAL A 49 15.67 4.46 -16.63
N VAL A 50 14.60 4.68 -15.88
CA VAL A 50 13.65 3.65 -15.45
C VAL A 50 12.22 4.19 -15.67
N ASN A 51 11.40 3.42 -16.37
CA ASN A 51 10.01 3.76 -16.66
C ASN A 51 9.11 3.01 -15.68
N VAL A 52 8.41 3.74 -14.83
CA VAL A 52 7.57 3.21 -13.75
C VAL A 52 6.10 3.49 -14.08
N PHE A 53 5.25 2.48 -13.92
CA PHE A 53 3.80 2.61 -14.04
C PHE A 53 3.16 2.14 -12.73
N ASN A 54 2.64 3.08 -11.97
CA ASN A 54 2.13 2.86 -10.62
C ASN A 54 0.74 3.48 -10.45
N TRP A 55 0.13 3.29 -9.32
CA TRP A 55 -1.14 3.89 -8.94
C TRP A 55 -1.02 5.42 -8.79
N SER A 56 -2.13 6.12 -9.01
CA SER A 56 -2.23 7.55 -8.71
C SER A 56 -2.04 7.79 -7.21
N ASP A 57 -1.45 8.95 -6.83
CA ASP A 57 -1.30 9.36 -5.42
C ASP A 57 -0.61 8.32 -4.51
N TYR A 58 0.38 7.57 -5.04
CA TYR A 58 0.89 6.35 -4.42
C TYR A 58 2.41 6.36 -4.15
N VAL A 59 3.04 7.51 -4.21
CA VAL A 59 4.48 7.70 -3.90
C VAL A 59 4.73 9.13 -3.43
N ASP A 60 5.67 9.32 -2.52
CA ASP A 60 6.22 10.64 -2.22
C ASP A 60 7.19 11.03 -3.36
N PRO A 61 6.91 12.08 -4.15
CA PRO A 61 7.74 12.49 -5.28
C PRO A 61 9.20 12.73 -4.90
N SER A 62 9.46 13.15 -3.67
CA SER A 62 10.83 13.39 -3.18
C SER A 62 11.66 12.11 -3.08
N THR A 63 11.04 10.92 -3.00
CA THR A 63 11.76 9.64 -3.05
C THR A 63 12.23 9.30 -4.46
N LEU A 64 11.47 9.70 -5.49
CA LEU A 64 11.88 9.58 -6.90
C LEU A 64 13.06 10.50 -7.22
N GLU A 65 13.02 11.74 -6.69
CA GLU A 65 14.11 12.69 -6.80
C GLU A 65 15.38 12.18 -6.11
N ALA A 66 15.24 11.62 -4.89
CA ALA A 66 16.34 11.05 -4.13
C ALA A 66 16.99 9.85 -4.87
N PHE A 67 16.18 8.96 -5.46
CA PHE A 67 16.69 7.89 -6.31
C PHE A 67 17.52 8.42 -7.47
N THR A 68 16.97 9.40 -8.19
CA THR A 68 17.66 10.00 -9.34
C THR A 68 18.96 10.69 -8.92
N ALA A 69 18.95 11.43 -7.80
CA ALA A 69 20.14 12.13 -7.28
C ALA A 69 21.25 11.16 -6.87
N GLU A 70 20.89 10.01 -6.29
CA GLU A 70 21.87 9.02 -5.83
C GLU A 70 22.45 8.17 -6.97
N THR A 71 21.60 7.74 -7.91
CA THR A 71 21.97 6.75 -8.92
C THR A 71 22.32 7.37 -10.28
N GLY A 72 21.90 8.59 -10.54
CA GLY A 72 21.91 9.22 -11.85
C GLY A 72 20.91 8.61 -12.84
N ILE A 73 20.03 7.71 -12.38
CA ILE A 73 18.97 7.10 -13.21
C ILE A 73 17.74 7.99 -13.13
N LYS A 74 17.30 8.52 -14.29
CA LYS A 74 16.08 9.31 -14.39
C LYS A 74 14.85 8.40 -14.24
N VAL A 75 13.90 8.79 -13.41
CA VAL A 75 12.60 8.13 -13.31
C VAL A 75 11.59 8.83 -14.22
N ASN A 76 11.01 8.08 -15.17
CA ASN A 76 9.78 8.47 -15.86
C ASN A 76 8.64 7.75 -15.13
N TYR A 77 7.68 8.52 -14.61
CA TYR A 77 6.65 8.00 -13.74
C TYR A 77 5.27 8.30 -14.33
N ASP A 78 4.58 7.24 -14.75
CA ASP A 78 3.21 7.31 -15.24
C ASP A 78 2.27 6.64 -14.25
N VAL A 79 0.98 7.01 -14.29
CA VAL A 79 -0.02 6.51 -13.33
C VAL A 79 -1.20 5.84 -14.00
N PHE A 80 -1.83 4.91 -13.26
CA PHE A 80 -3.11 4.30 -13.57
C PHE A 80 -4.01 4.30 -12.33
N ASP A 81 -5.27 3.96 -12.49
CA ASP A 81 -6.30 3.98 -11.46
C ASP A 81 -7.11 2.68 -11.37
N SER A 82 -6.78 1.65 -12.15
CA SER A 82 -7.37 0.32 -12.01
C SER A 82 -6.44 -0.80 -12.50
N ASN A 83 -6.54 -1.97 -11.87
CA ASN A 83 -5.82 -3.17 -12.29
C ASN A 83 -6.17 -3.60 -13.71
N GLU A 84 -7.42 -3.39 -14.15
CA GLU A 84 -7.90 -3.73 -15.48
C GLU A 84 -7.19 -2.92 -16.57
N VAL A 85 -6.92 -1.64 -16.31
CA VAL A 85 -6.14 -0.76 -17.21
C VAL A 85 -4.70 -1.27 -17.29
N LEU A 86 -4.06 -1.55 -16.14
CA LEU A 86 -2.71 -2.11 -16.10
C LEU A 86 -2.64 -3.45 -16.84
N GLU A 87 -3.57 -4.39 -16.54
CA GLU A 87 -3.60 -5.72 -17.15
C GLU A 87 -3.77 -5.66 -18.66
N THR A 88 -4.69 -4.82 -19.16
CA THR A 88 -4.89 -4.64 -20.61
C THR A 88 -3.60 -4.22 -21.29
N LYS A 89 -2.85 -3.31 -20.69
CA LYS A 89 -1.57 -2.83 -21.21
C LYS A 89 -0.50 -3.93 -21.17
N LEU A 90 -0.40 -4.65 -20.05
CA LEU A 90 0.59 -5.73 -19.88
C LEU A 90 0.35 -6.89 -20.86
N LEU A 91 -0.90 -7.32 -21.03
CA LEU A 91 -1.24 -8.43 -21.94
C LEU A 91 -1.07 -8.05 -23.41
N ALA A 92 -1.16 -6.77 -23.76
CA ALA A 92 -0.83 -6.30 -25.11
C ALA A 92 0.66 -6.39 -25.42
N GLY A 93 1.53 -6.42 -24.41
CA GLY A 93 2.99 -6.44 -24.55
C GLY A 93 3.59 -5.14 -25.09
N ASN A 94 4.91 -5.05 -25.09
CA ASN A 94 5.68 -3.87 -25.47
C ASN A 94 5.21 -2.60 -24.73
N THR A 95 5.05 -2.75 -23.41
CA THR A 95 4.51 -1.70 -22.55
C THR A 95 5.39 -0.46 -22.49
N GLY A 96 6.71 -0.66 -22.64
CA GLY A 96 7.72 0.38 -22.45
C GLY A 96 8.03 0.66 -20.98
N TYR A 97 7.40 -0.04 -20.04
CA TYR A 97 7.68 0.09 -18.62
C TYR A 97 8.71 -0.93 -18.14
N ASP A 98 9.47 -0.52 -17.13
CA ASP A 98 10.50 -1.34 -16.49
C ASP A 98 10.04 -1.82 -15.11
N VAL A 99 9.20 -1.03 -14.43
CA VAL A 99 8.57 -1.38 -13.15
C VAL A 99 7.08 -1.11 -13.23
N VAL A 100 6.28 -2.05 -12.78
CA VAL A 100 4.82 -1.92 -12.66
C VAL A 100 4.36 -2.40 -11.30
N VAL A 101 3.14 -1.98 -10.90
CA VAL A 101 2.64 -2.26 -9.55
C VAL A 101 1.22 -2.86 -9.60
N PRO A 102 1.08 -4.13 -10.02
CA PRO A 102 -0.19 -4.84 -9.96
C PRO A 102 -0.57 -5.21 -8.52
N SER A 103 -1.88 -5.36 -8.26
CA SER A 103 -2.33 -6.06 -7.06
C SER A 103 -2.11 -7.57 -7.20
N ALA A 104 -1.86 -8.24 -6.07
CA ALA A 104 -1.42 -9.64 -6.03
C ALA A 104 -2.40 -10.62 -6.71
N SER A 105 -3.72 -10.39 -6.60
CA SER A 105 -4.75 -11.18 -7.28
C SER A 105 -4.64 -11.13 -8.81
N PHE A 106 -4.42 -9.94 -9.36
CA PHE A 106 -4.19 -9.77 -10.79
C PHE A 106 -2.84 -10.34 -11.23
N MET A 107 -1.81 -10.09 -10.42
CA MET A 107 -0.45 -10.60 -10.68
C MET A 107 -0.41 -12.11 -10.82
N GLU A 108 -1.19 -12.86 -10.03
CA GLU A 108 -1.24 -14.33 -10.09
C GLU A 108 -1.54 -14.85 -11.51
N ARG A 109 -2.54 -14.29 -12.19
CA ARG A 109 -2.88 -14.70 -13.55
C ARG A 109 -1.91 -14.15 -14.59
N GLN A 110 -1.34 -12.98 -14.35
CA GLN A 110 -0.32 -12.37 -15.20
C GLN A 110 1.00 -13.14 -15.16
N ILE A 111 1.41 -13.68 -14.01
CA ILE A 111 2.54 -14.59 -13.88
C ILE A 111 2.32 -15.86 -14.72
N LYS A 112 1.12 -16.48 -14.64
CA LYS A 112 0.75 -17.64 -15.44
C LYS A 112 0.78 -17.35 -16.95
N ALA A 113 0.52 -16.12 -17.33
CA ALA A 113 0.62 -15.64 -18.72
C ALA A 113 2.06 -15.26 -19.15
N GLY A 114 3.05 -15.36 -18.26
CA GLY A 114 4.44 -15.04 -18.56
C GLY A 114 4.75 -13.56 -18.71
N VAL A 115 3.93 -12.70 -18.11
CA VAL A 115 4.03 -11.24 -18.22
C VAL A 115 5.23 -10.67 -17.46
N PHE A 116 5.65 -11.34 -16.37
CA PHE A 116 6.72 -10.86 -15.50
C PHE A 116 7.96 -11.72 -15.57
N MET A 117 9.12 -11.08 -15.44
CA MET A 117 10.37 -11.80 -15.19
C MET A 117 10.51 -12.17 -13.72
N LYS A 118 11.33 -13.19 -13.43
CA LYS A 118 11.74 -13.48 -12.06
C LYS A 118 12.70 -12.41 -11.57
N LEU A 119 12.53 -11.97 -10.32
CA LEU A 119 13.42 -11.02 -9.67
C LEU A 119 14.79 -11.67 -9.38
N ASP A 120 15.85 -10.97 -9.75
CA ASP A 120 17.22 -11.34 -9.36
C ASP A 120 17.48 -10.90 -7.92
N ARG A 121 17.35 -11.87 -6.99
CA ARG A 121 17.55 -11.64 -5.54
C ARG A 121 18.93 -11.12 -5.20
N SER A 122 19.95 -11.40 -6.02
CA SER A 122 21.31 -10.90 -5.78
C SER A 122 21.42 -9.37 -5.91
N LYS A 123 20.47 -8.74 -6.63
CA LYS A 123 20.37 -7.29 -6.82
C LYS A 123 19.48 -6.60 -5.78
N LEU A 124 18.78 -7.37 -4.94
CA LEU A 124 17.83 -6.89 -3.95
C LEU A 124 18.39 -7.02 -2.52
N GLY A 125 19.48 -6.30 -2.22
CA GLY A 125 20.15 -6.36 -0.93
C GLY A 125 19.28 -5.96 0.26
N ASN A 126 18.19 -5.20 0.02
CA ASN A 126 17.22 -4.79 1.03
C ASN A 126 16.08 -5.81 1.24
N TRP A 127 16.13 -6.97 0.58
CA TRP A 127 15.09 -8.00 0.71
C TRP A 127 14.87 -8.48 2.16
N GLY A 128 15.93 -8.52 2.97
CA GLY A 128 15.86 -8.91 4.38
C GLY A 128 15.05 -7.99 5.29
N ASN A 129 14.69 -6.79 4.80
CA ASN A 129 13.86 -5.83 5.52
C ASN A 129 12.36 -6.14 5.41
N MET A 130 11.96 -7.03 4.50
CA MET A 130 10.55 -7.33 4.24
C MET A 130 9.91 -8.11 5.38
N ASP A 131 8.65 -7.78 5.66
CA ASP A 131 7.82 -8.45 6.65
C ASP A 131 7.50 -9.88 6.21
N THR A 132 7.89 -10.86 7.04
CA THR A 132 7.73 -12.28 6.72
C THR A 132 6.26 -12.70 6.70
N GLU A 133 5.38 -12.13 7.53
CA GLU A 133 3.96 -12.43 7.52
C GLU A 133 3.31 -11.92 6.22
N ILE A 134 3.60 -10.69 5.83
CA ILE A 134 3.12 -10.11 4.57
C ILE A 134 3.62 -10.93 3.38
N MET A 135 4.93 -11.25 3.35
CA MET A 135 5.51 -12.04 2.26
C MET A 135 4.98 -13.48 2.19
N GLN A 136 4.55 -14.08 3.33
CA GLN A 136 3.85 -15.36 3.34
C GLN A 136 2.42 -15.25 2.76
N ARG A 137 1.72 -14.15 3.02
CA ARG A 137 0.39 -13.90 2.45
C ARG A 137 0.46 -13.73 0.93
N VAL A 138 1.38 -12.91 0.44
CA VAL A 138 1.54 -12.69 -1.01
C VAL A 138 2.09 -13.92 -1.74
N ALA A 139 2.77 -14.83 -1.04
CA ALA A 139 3.21 -16.12 -1.62
C ALA A 139 2.04 -17.03 -2.06
N LEU A 140 0.81 -16.76 -1.65
CA LEU A 140 -0.39 -17.41 -2.20
C LEU A 140 -0.56 -17.10 -3.69
N HIS A 141 -0.17 -15.91 -4.13
CA HIS A 141 -0.29 -15.43 -5.50
C HIS A 141 1.01 -15.58 -6.32
N ASP A 142 2.16 -15.52 -5.65
CA ASP A 142 3.50 -15.69 -6.23
C ASP A 142 4.31 -16.68 -5.39
N PRO A 143 4.15 -18.01 -5.59
CA PRO A 143 4.84 -19.02 -4.81
C PRO A 143 6.35 -18.79 -4.78
N GLY A 144 6.91 -18.67 -3.56
CA GLY A 144 8.32 -18.33 -3.34
C GLY A 144 8.64 -16.84 -3.52
N ASN A 145 7.67 -15.99 -3.81
CA ASN A 145 7.85 -14.56 -4.10
C ASN A 145 8.93 -14.35 -5.18
N GLU A 146 8.83 -15.11 -6.27
CA GLU A 146 9.86 -15.11 -7.30
C GLU A 146 9.78 -13.93 -8.25
N HIS A 147 8.58 -13.33 -8.46
CA HIS A 147 8.35 -12.32 -9.49
C HIS A 147 8.13 -10.91 -8.93
N ALA A 148 7.79 -10.79 -7.65
CA ALA A 148 7.42 -9.50 -7.10
C ALA A 148 7.78 -9.36 -5.61
N VAL A 149 7.74 -8.12 -5.13
CA VAL A 149 7.89 -7.76 -3.72
C VAL A 149 6.81 -6.76 -3.32
N ASN A 150 6.25 -6.92 -2.12
CA ASN A 150 5.19 -6.02 -1.66
C ASN A 150 5.69 -4.57 -1.51
N GLN A 151 4.93 -3.64 -2.08
CA GLN A 151 5.06 -2.20 -1.86
C GLN A 151 4.20 -1.78 -0.68
N PHE A 152 2.89 -1.82 -0.89
CA PHE A 152 1.89 -1.46 0.10
C PHE A 152 0.81 -2.53 0.22
N TRP A 153 0.06 -2.44 1.31
CA TRP A 153 -1.16 -3.20 1.51
C TRP A 153 -2.21 -2.33 2.21
N GLY A 154 -3.44 -2.67 2.04
CA GLY A 154 -4.55 -1.91 2.62
C GLY A 154 -5.85 -2.68 2.59
N THR A 155 -6.93 -1.96 2.84
CA THR A 155 -8.29 -2.49 2.89
C THR A 155 -9.24 -1.59 2.13
N ASP A 156 -10.30 -2.17 1.60
CA ASP A 156 -11.47 -1.43 1.19
C ASP A 156 -12.29 -1.02 2.40
N GLY A 157 -13.01 0.08 2.29
CA GLY A 157 -13.88 0.50 3.39
C GLY A 157 -14.76 1.69 3.01
N ILE A 158 -15.35 2.27 4.04
CA ILE A 158 -16.23 3.42 3.91
C ILE A 158 -15.50 4.67 4.36
N GLY A 159 -15.25 5.58 3.40
CA GLY A 159 -14.87 6.95 3.67
C GLY A 159 -16.13 7.81 3.84
N TYR A 160 -16.18 8.66 4.86
CA TYR A 160 -17.35 9.51 5.05
C TYR A 160 -17.03 10.85 5.70
N ASN A 161 -17.79 11.89 5.33
CA ASN A 161 -17.76 13.17 5.99
C ASN A 161 -18.65 13.13 7.23
N GLU A 162 -18.03 13.06 8.41
CA GLU A 162 -18.71 12.84 9.69
C GLU A 162 -19.80 13.89 9.95
N GLY A 163 -19.51 15.18 9.72
CA GLY A 163 -20.45 16.27 9.95
C GLY A 163 -21.68 16.18 9.04
N LYS A 164 -21.47 15.95 7.74
CA LYS A 164 -22.57 15.85 6.77
C LYS A 164 -23.41 14.60 6.99
N VAL A 165 -22.78 13.46 7.26
CA VAL A 165 -23.50 12.20 7.51
C VAL A 165 -24.38 12.33 8.77
N LYS A 166 -23.81 12.84 9.89
CA LYS A 166 -24.57 13.06 11.13
C LYS A 166 -25.71 14.08 10.98
N ALA A 167 -25.53 15.10 10.15
CA ALA A 167 -26.57 16.10 9.88
C ALA A 167 -27.76 15.52 9.11
N ILE A 168 -27.55 14.51 8.25
CA ILE A 168 -28.60 13.81 7.50
C ILE A 168 -29.27 12.77 8.40
N ASP A 169 -28.49 11.91 9.05
CA ASP A 169 -29.01 10.93 10.01
C ASP A 169 -27.91 10.56 11.03
N PRO A 170 -28.06 10.91 12.32
CA PRO A 170 -27.09 10.60 13.35
C PRO A 170 -26.96 9.10 13.65
N ASN A 171 -27.88 8.27 13.17
CA ASN A 171 -27.87 6.83 13.32
C ASN A 171 -27.41 6.10 12.05
N ALA A 172 -26.78 6.80 11.11
CA ALA A 172 -26.26 6.19 9.88
C ALA A 172 -25.24 5.08 10.22
N PRO A 173 -25.37 3.90 9.61
CA PRO A 173 -24.51 2.75 9.92
C PRO A 173 -23.13 2.89 9.24
N VAL A 174 -22.30 3.82 9.72
CA VAL A 174 -21.00 4.13 9.13
C VAL A 174 -19.97 3.00 9.26
N ASP A 175 -20.29 1.96 10.05
CA ASP A 175 -19.49 0.75 10.26
C ASP A 175 -20.10 -0.48 9.56
N SER A 176 -20.98 -0.27 8.58
CA SER A 176 -21.68 -1.34 7.85
C SER A 176 -21.83 -0.98 6.38
N TRP A 177 -21.71 -1.98 5.52
CA TRP A 177 -22.02 -1.88 4.09
C TRP A 177 -23.47 -1.49 3.81
N ASP A 178 -24.37 -1.61 4.80
CA ASP A 178 -25.75 -1.09 4.70
C ASP A 178 -25.78 0.38 4.27
N LEU A 179 -24.80 1.20 4.70
CA LEU A 179 -24.73 2.61 4.36
C LEU A 179 -24.77 2.86 2.84
N VAL A 180 -24.16 1.94 2.07
CA VAL A 180 -24.01 2.05 0.61
C VAL A 180 -24.94 1.09 -0.12
N PHE A 181 -25.09 -0.16 0.36
CA PHE A 181 -25.76 -1.23 -0.40
C PHE A 181 -27.22 -1.48 0.02
N ASP A 182 -27.70 -0.92 1.14
CA ASP A 182 -29.14 -0.88 1.42
C ASP A 182 -29.77 0.36 0.79
N PRO A 183 -30.72 0.21 -0.17
CA PRO A 183 -31.40 1.33 -0.82
C PRO A 183 -32.05 2.30 0.17
N LYS A 184 -32.46 1.83 1.36
CA LYS A 184 -33.04 2.67 2.40
C LYS A 184 -32.04 3.69 2.92
N TRP A 185 -30.76 3.30 3.07
CA TRP A 185 -29.70 4.19 3.53
C TRP A 185 -29.14 5.00 2.36
N ALA A 186 -28.80 4.35 1.24
CA ALA A 186 -28.24 5.02 0.07
C ALA A 186 -29.12 6.17 -0.42
N ALA A 187 -30.46 6.01 -0.41
CA ALA A 187 -31.39 7.05 -0.80
C ALA A 187 -31.29 8.34 0.04
N LYS A 188 -30.95 8.22 1.34
CA LYS A 188 -30.80 9.39 2.23
C LYS A 188 -29.59 10.23 1.87
N PHE A 189 -28.55 9.61 1.35
CA PHE A 189 -27.25 10.26 1.04
C PHE A 189 -27.10 10.63 -0.43
N LYS A 190 -28.13 10.36 -1.27
CA LYS A 190 -28.10 10.66 -2.71
C LYS A 190 -27.71 12.10 -3.01
N ASP A 191 -28.34 13.07 -2.33
CA ASP A 191 -28.11 14.49 -2.59
C ASP A 191 -26.79 14.99 -1.98
N CYS A 192 -26.34 14.36 -0.91
CA CYS A 192 -25.02 14.58 -0.35
C CYS A 192 -23.91 14.02 -1.25
N GLY A 193 -24.19 12.90 -1.92
CA GLY A 193 -23.33 12.23 -2.88
C GLY A 193 -22.64 11.00 -2.32
N ILE A 194 -22.80 9.89 -3.05
CA ILE A 194 -22.13 8.60 -2.81
C ILE A 194 -21.21 8.32 -4.00
N SER A 195 -19.97 7.94 -3.72
CA SER A 195 -19.03 7.40 -4.70
C SER A 195 -18.75 5.93 -4.44
N VAL A 196 -18.50 5.18 -5.50
CA VAL A 196 -17.93 3.83 -5.42
C VAL A 196 -16.73 3.72 -6.36
N LEU A 197 -15.82 2.79 -6.06
CA LEU A 197 -14.67 2.50 -6.90
C LEU A 197 -15.10 1.98 -8.28
N ASP A 198 -14.37 2.31 -9.31
CA ASP A 198 -14.44 1.66 -10.62
C ASP A 198 -13.51 0.44 -10.63
N ALA A 199 -13.85 -0.54 -9.78
CA ALA A 199 -13.10 -1.77 -9.53
C ALA A 199 -14.07 -2.94 -9.40
N PRO A 200 -14.46 -3.57 -10.53
CA PRO A 200 -15.51 -4.60 -10.56
C PRO A 200 -15.21 -5.81 -9.65
N SER A 201 -13.98 -6.31 -9.62
CA SER A 201 -13.57 -7.45 -8.78
C SER A 201 -13.77 -7.13 -7.30
N GLU A 202 -13.20 -6.04 -6.84
CA GLU A 202 -13.25 -5.62 -5.44
C GLU A 202 -14.68 -5.32 -5.00
N LEU A 203 -15.43 -4.57 -5.81
CA LEU A 203 -16.81 -4.23 -5.47
C LEU A 203 -17.72 -5.46 -5.46
N SER A 204 -17.49 -6.45 -6.32
CA SER A 204 -18.18 -7.74 -6.29
C SER A 204 -17.91 -8.49 -4.99
N ALA A 205 -16.65 -8.59 -4.59
CA ALA A 205 -16.23 -9.31 -3.39
C ALA A 205 -16.81 -8.69 -2.10
N VAL A 206 -16.79 -7.36 -1.97
CA VAL A 206 -17.39 -6.68 -0.80
C VAL A 206 -18.91 -6.82 -0.76
N VAL A 207 -19.59 -6.83 -1.92
CA VAL A 207 -21.05 -7.08 -1.98
C VAL A 207 -21.38 -8.52 -1.64
N LEU A 208 -20.54 -9.49 -2.04
CA LEU A 208 -20.71 -10.91 -1.62
C LEU A 208 -20.55 -11.05 -0.10
N ALA A 209 -19.54 -10.41 0.49
CA ALA A 209 -19.38 -10.39 1.95
C ALA A 209 -20.58 -9.74 2.65
N TYR A 210 -21.09 -8.62 2.14
CA TYR A 210 -22.32 -7.97 2.60
C TYR A 210 -23.53 -8.91 2.57
N LEU A 211 -23.64 -9.77 1.56
CA LEU A 211 -24.69 -10.77 1.42
C LEU A 211 -24.48 -12.03 2.29
N GLY A 212 -23.37 -12.11 3.06
CA GLY A 212 -22.97 -13.28 3.84
C GLY A 212 -22.59 -14.48 2.98
N LYS A 213 -22.12 -14.24 1.75
CA LYS A 213 -21.65 -15.24 0.80
C LYS A 213 -20.12 -15.33 0.82
N ASP A 214 -19.55 -16.33 0.15
CA ASP A 214 -18.11 -16.42 -0.08
C ASP A 214 -17.65 -15.22 -0.96
N PRO A 215 -16.81 -14.34 -0.46
CA PRO A 215 -16.33 -13.19 -1.21
C PRO A 215 -15.62 -13.53 -2.53
N ASN A 216 -15.05 -14.73 -2.60
CA ASN A 216 -14.33 -15.24 -3.77
C ASN A 216 -15.18 -16.17 -4.64
N SER A 217 -16.51 -16.19 -4.45
CA SER A 217 -17.41 -17.00 -5.27
C SER A 217 -17.40 -16.54 -6.72
N GLN A 218 -17.20 -17.49 -7.63
CA GLN A 218 -17.24 -17.26 -9.07
C GLN A 218 -18.49 -17.92 -9.73
N SER A 219 -19.56 -18.13 -8.95
CA SER A 219 -20.80 -18.67 -9.49
C SER A 219 -21.64 -17.58 -10.17
N GLU A 220 -22.28 -17.92 -11.28
CA GLU A 220 -23.20 -16.99 -11.97
C GLU A 220 -24.38 -16.56 -11.09
N ALA A 221 -24.83 -17.45 -10.19
CA ALA A 221 -25.94 -17.15 -9.28
C ALA A 221 -25.53 -16.09 -8.24
N ASP A 222 -24.29 -16.14 -7.75
CA ASP A 222 -23.76 -15.16 -6.82
C ASP A 222 -23.46 -13.83 -7.50
N LEU A 223 -22.89 -13.86 -8.71
CA LEU A 223 -22.73 -12.66 -9.53
C LEU A 223 -24.07 -11.97 -9.82
N LYS A 224 -25.13 -12.77 -10.10
CA LYS A 224 -26.48 -12.20 -10.27
C LYS A 224 -26.99 -11.53 -8.99
N ALA A 225 -26.71 -12.11 -7.81
CA ALA A 225 -27.06 -11.48 -6.55
C ALA A 225 -26.31 -10.17 -6.31
N VAL A 226 -25.02 -10.11 -6.67
CA VAL A 226 -24.21 -8.86 -6.66
C VAL A 226 -24.85 -7.82 -7.56
N GLU A 227 -25.12 -8.17 -8.81
CA GLU A 227 -25.75 -7.27 -9.77
C GLU A 227 -27.08 -6.73 -9.25
N ASP A 228 -27.92 -7.59 -8.65
CA ASP A 228 -29.22 -7.17 -8.10
C ASP A 228 -29.08 -6.15 -6.96
N VAL A 229 -28.05 -6.26 -6.11
CA VAL A 229 -27.75 -5.26 -5.08
C VAL A 229 -27.29 -3.96 -5.72
N LEU A 230 -26.27 -4.03 -6.59
CA LEU A 230 -25.70 -2.86 -7.23
C LEU A 230 -26.73 -2.07 -8.06
N MET A 231 -27.58 -2.74 -8.82
CA MET A 231 -28.63 -2.09 -9.63
C MET A 231 -29.69 -1.42 -8.76
N LYS A 232 -30.01 -1.94 -7.55
CA LYS A 232 -30.95 -1.29 -6.63
C LYS A 232 -30.40 0.02 -6.09
N VAL A 233 -29.09 0.13 -5.85
CA VAL A 233 -28.47 1.33 -5.30
C VAL A 233 -27.95 2.27 -6.39
N ARG A 234 -27.81 1.81 -7.63
CA ARG A 234 -27.30 2.60 -8.77
C ARG A 234 -27.92 4.02 -8.89
N PRO A 235 -29.26 4.19 -8.70
CA PRO A 235 -29.88 5.52 -8.80
C PRO A 235 -29.40 6.53 -7.75
N TYR A 236 -28.73 6.08 -6.70
CA TYR A 236 -28.24 6.89 -5.59
C TYR A 236 -26.75 7.15 -5.66
N ILE A 237 -26.03 6.43 -6.54
CA ILE A 237 -24.57 6.62 -6.75
C ILE A 237 -24.35 7.79 -7.68
N ARG A 238 -23.61 8.80 -7.18
CA ARG A 238 -23.25 9.99 -7.94
C ARG A 238 -22.03 9.77 -8.81
N MET A 239 -21.02 9.04 -8.31
CA MET A 239 -19.72 8.86 -8.94
C MET A 239 -19.31 7.39 -8.91
N ILE A 240 -18.74 6.92 -10.02
CA ILE A 240 -18.04 5.63 -10.12
C ILE A 240 -16.66 5.98 -10.65
N HIS A 241 -15.65 5.99 -9.77
CA HIS A 241 -14.29 6.40 -10.13
C HIS A 241 -13.31 6.03 -9.02
N SER A 242 -12.11 5.58 -9.39
CA SER A 242 -11.12 5.08 -8.44
C SER A 242 -10.09 6.12 -7.97
N SER A 243 -10.11 7.36 -8.49
CA SER A 243 -9.18 8.43 -8.03
C SER A 243 -9.90 9.72 -7.64
N ASN A 244 -10.84 10.22 -8.45
CA ASN A 244 -11.47 11.52 -8.24
C ASN A 244 -12.25 11.64 -6.92
N TYR A 245 -12.64 10.51 -6.30
CA TYR A 245 -13.36 10.51 -5.04
C TYR A 245 -12.53 11.06 -3.87
N ILE A 246 -11.20 11.02 -3.95
CA ILE A 246 -10.29 11.53 -2.90
C ILE A 246 -10.54 13.03 -2.71
N ASP A 247 -10.41 13.80 -3.78
CA ASP A 247 -10.62 15.24 -3.75
C ASP A 247 -12.09 15.60 -3.53
N ALA A 248 -13.02 14.87 -4.16
CA ALA A 248 -14.46 15.09 -3.97
C ALA A 248 -14.89 14.90 -2.51
N LEU A 249 -14.32 13.91 -1.81
CA LEU A 249 -14.57 13.67 -0.39
C LEU A 249 -13.91 14.77 0.47
N ALA A 250 -12.65 15.13 0.19
CA ALA A 250 -11.91 16.16 0.91
C ALA A 250 -12.61 17.52 0.83
N ASN A 251 -13.08 17.91 -0.37
CA ASN A 251 -13.79 19.17 -0.62
C ASN A 251 -15.26 19.15 -0.17
N GLY A 252 -15.78 17.96 0.19
CA GLY A 252 -17.16 17.78 0.61
C GLY A 252 -18.18 17.82 -0.53
N GLU A 253 -17.76 17.56 -1.76
CA GLU A 253 -18.65 17.40 -2.93
C GLU A 253 -19.46 16.10 -2.86
N ILE A 254 -18.87 15.09 -2.19
CA ILE A 254 -19.53 13.86 -1.78
C ILE A 254 -19.40 13.69 -0.27
N CYS A 255 -20.22 12.84 0.34
CA CYS A 255 -20.17 12.62 1.78
C CYS A 255 -19.95 11.15 2.17
N VAL A 256 -20.08 10.24 1.23
CA VAL A 256 -19.82 8.80 1.43
C VAL A 256 -19.04 8.28 0.22
N ALA A 257 -18.05 7.46 0.46
CA ALA A 257 -17.31 6.77 -0.58
C ALA A 257 -17.01 5.33 -0.16
N VAL A 258 -17.18 4.37 -1.07
CA VAL A 258 -16.42 3.12 -1.02
C VAL A 258 -15.05 3.44 -1.56
N GLY A 259 -14.01 3.21 -0.78
CA GLY A 259 -12.65 3.62 -1.15
C GLY A 259 -11.58 2.84 -0.43
N TRP A 260 -10.37 2.97 -0.90
CA TRP A 260 -9.19 2.38 -0.30
C TRP A 260 -8.75 3.15 0.95
N SER A 261 -8.25 2.41 1.95
CA SER A 261 -7.93 2.97 3.28
C SER A 261 -7.05 4.21 3.21
N GLY A 262 -5.90 4.14 2.55
CA GLY A 262 -4.95 5.25 2.48
C GLY A 262 -5.50 6.44 1.69
N ASP A 263 -6.24 6.21 0.61
CA ASP A 263 -6.87 7.27 -0.18
C ASP A 263 -7.88 8.09 0.65
N VAL A 264 -8.72 7.39 1.44
CA VAL A 264 -9.65 8.07 2.35
C VAL A 264 -8.89 8.85 3.41
N LEU A 265 -7.77 8.32 3.90
CA LEU A 265 -6.91 9.01 4.87
C LEU A 265 -6.17 10.19 4.23
N GLN A 266 -5.77 10.11 2.97
CA GLN A 266 -5.28 11.26 2.21
C GLN A 266 -6.38 12.32 2.03
N ALA A 267 -7.62 11.91 1.72
CA ALA A 267 -8.75 12.84 1.66
C ALA A 267 -8.97 13.55 3.02
N ARG A 268 -8.81 12.83 4.13
CA ARG A 268 -8.84 13.42 5.49
C ARG A 268 -7.78 14.48 5.68
N ASP A 269 -6.55 14.18 5.30
CA ASP A 269 -5.43 15.09 5.48
C ASP A 269 -5.58 16.33 4.58
N ARG A 270 -5.97 16.15 3.30
CA ARG A 270 -6.31 17.25 2.37
C ARG A 270 -7.45 18.13 2.91
N ALA A 271 -8.49 17.52 3.47
CA ALA A 271 -9.61 18.26 4.07
C ALA A 271 -9.18 19.09 5.29
N ALA A 272 -8.30 18.54 6.12
CA ALA A 272 -7.74 19.24 7.28
C ALA A 272 -6.85 20.42 6.86
N GLU A 273 -5.99 20.24 5.86
CA GLU A 273 -5.12 21.28 5.30
C GLU A 273 -5.94 22.41 4.67
N ALA A 274 -7.02 22.08 3.96
CA ALA A 274 -7.91 23.08 3.35
C ALA A 274 -8.68 23.92 4.39
N GLY A 275 -8.84 23.45 5.63
CA GLY A 275 -9.45 24.19 6.72
C GLY A 275 -10.93 24.56 6.53
N GLN A 276 -11.64 23.83 5.65
CA GLN A 276 -13.05 24.11 5.30
C GLN A 276 -14.05 23.43 6.24
N GLY A 277 -13.58 22.80 7.32
CA GLY A 277 -14.42 22.14 8.33
C GLY A 277 -14.93 20.76 7.93
N ASN A 278 -14.46 20.17 6.83
CA ASN A 278 -14.75 18.80 6.47
C ASN A 278 -13.93 17.85 7.35
N VAL A 279 -14.61 16.96 8.08
CA VAL A 279 -13.99 15.94 8.92
C VAL A 279 -14.23 14.58 8.27
N ILE A 280 -13.20 14.05 7.63
CA ILE A 280 -13.27 12.76 6.94
C ILE A 280 -12.84 11.63 7.90
N LYS A 281 -13.59 10.54 7.86
CA LYS A 281 -13.35 9.32 8.62
C LYS A 281 -13.30 8.11 7.69
N TYR A 282 -12.54 7.11 8.09
CA TYR A 282 -12.50 5.79 7.46
C TYR A 282 -13.05 4.72 8.42
N SER A 283 -13.79 3.79 7.89
CA SER A 283 -14.33 2.66 8.65
C SER A 283 -14.21 1.36 7.85
N VAL A 284 -13.69 0.33 8.49
CA VAL A 284 -13.78 -1.05 8.00
C VAL A 284 -15.14 -1.60 8.41
N PRO A 285 -16.00 -2.02 7.48
CA PRO A 285 -17.33 -2.51 7.79
C PRO A 285 -17.30 -3.81 8.61
N LYS A 286 -18.30 -3.95 9.48
CA LYS A 286 -18.41 -5.10 10.40
C LYS A 286 -18.63 -6.43 9.70
N GLU A 287 -19.17 -6.43 8.49
CA GLU A 287 -19.38 -7.60 7.64
C GLU A 287 -18.07 -8.17 7.09
N GLY A 288 -16.98 -7.42 7.21
CA GLY A 288 -15.69 -7.73 6.63
C GLY A 288 -15.44 -7.02 5.31
N THR A 289 -14.19 -7.05 4.88
CA THR A 289 -13.75 -6.45 3.62
C THR A 289 -12.47 -7.10 3.10
N ILE A 290 -12.06 -6.71 1.91
CA ILE A 290 -10.82 -7.15 1.27
C ILE A 290 -9.60 -6.60 2.03
N ILE A 291 -8.57 -7.43 2.15
CA ILE A 291 -7.17 -7.03 2.29
C ILE A 291 -6.46 -7.29 0.97
N TRP A 292 -5.88 -6.26 0.38
CA TRP A 292 -5.15 -6.34 -0.88
C TRP A 292 -3.66 -6.01 -0.66
N PHE A 293 -2.84 -6.45 -1.63
CA PHE A 293 -1.38 -6.27 -1.62
C PHE A 293 -0.93 -5.81 -2.99
N ASP A 294 -0.25 -4.67 -3.07
CA ASP A 294 0.31 -4.16 -4.31
C ASP A 294 1.81 -4.45 -4.38
N MET A 295 2.25 -4.85 -5.55
CA MET A 295 3.50 -5.56 -5.73
C MET A 295 4.38 -4.88 -6.77
N TYR A 296 5.60 -4.49 -6.41
CA TYR A 296 6.60 -4.14 -7.43
C TYR A 296 6.96 -5.38 -8.24
N ALA A 297 6.76 -5.31 -9.54
CA ALA A 297 7.10 -6.36 -10.51
C ALA A 297 7.81 -5.76 -11.73
N ILE A 298 8.58 -6.58 -12.45
CA ILE A 298 9.30 -6.19 -13.66
C ILE A 298 8.68 -6.93 -14.84
N PRO A 299 8.13 -6.21 -15.84
CA PRO A 299 7.63 -6.84 -17.06
C PRO A 299 8.71 -7.66 -17.77
N ALA A 300 8.33 -8.79 -18.38
CA ALA A 300 9.27 -9.66 -19.10
C ALA A 300 9.90 -8.97 -20.32
N ASP A 301 9.27 -7.93 -20.85
CA ASP A 301 9.72 -7.11 -21.98
C ASP A 301 10.41 -5.80 -21.56
N ALA A 302 10.70 -5.61 -20.26
CA ALA A 302 11.39 -4.44 -19.73
C ALA A 302 12.71 -4.20 -20.45
N LYS A 303 13.01 -2.92 -20.77
CA LYS A 303 14.23 -2.54 -21.49
C LYS A 303 15.42 -2.28 -20.55
N HIS A 304 15.11 -1.94 -19.29
CA HIS A 304 16.12 -1.57 -18.28
C HIS A 304 15.94 -2.41 -17.00
N PRO A 305 16.07 -3.77 -17.07
CA PRO A 305 15.82 -4.65 -15.92
C PRO A 305 16.82 -4.43 -14.77
N ASP A 306 18.06 -3.99 -15.04
CA ASP A 306 19.02 -3.66 -13.98
C ASP A 306 18.61 -2.39 -13.24
N ASN A 307 18.20 -1.36 -13.97
CA ASN A 307 17.70 -0.12 -13.37
C ASN A 307 16.38 -0.36 -12.60
N ALA A 308 15.52 -1.26 -13.09
CA ALA A 308 14.30 -1.68 -12.39
C ALA A 308 14.63 -2.34 -11.04
N HIS A 309 15.59 -3.27 -11.01
CA HIS A 309 16.04 -3.87 -9.75
C HIS A 309 16.65 -2.83 -8.81
N ALA A 310 17.45 -1.88 -9.34
CA ALA A 310 18.01 -0.79 -8.53
C ALA A 310 16.90 0.08 -7.92
N PHE A 311 15.86 0.41 -8.70
CA PHE A 311 14.70 1.17 -8.24
C PHE A 311 13.94 0.41 -7.14
N ILE A 312 13.59 -0.86 -7.38
CA ILE A 312 12.89 -1.70 -6.39
C ILE A 312 13.72 -1.83 -5.12
N ASN A 313 15.03 -2.11 -5.24
CA ASN A 313 15.92 -2.21 -4.08
C ASN A 313 16.02 -0.90 -3.29
N PHE A 314 16.00 0.25 -3.96
CA PHE A 314 15.97 1.57 -3.32
C PHE A 314 14.65 1.77 -2.55
N MET A 315 13.51 1.44 -3.16
CA MET A 315 12.19 1.56 -2.52
C MET A 315 12.03 0.63 -1.31
N MET A 316 12.80 -0.46 -1.25
CA MET A 316 12.85 -1.39 -0.11
C MET A 316 13.76 -0.94 1.04
N ARG A 317 14.39 0.22 0.97
CA ARG A 317 15.12 0.80 2.12
C ARG A 317 14.13 1.22 3.20
N PRO A 318 14.40 0.93 4.48
CA PRO A 318 13.47 1.25 5.56
C PRO A 318 13.04 2.72 5.61
N GLU A 319 13.97 3.64 5.45
CA GLU A 319 13.72 5.08 5.48
C GLU A 319 12.88 5.55 4.27
N ILE A 320 13.06 4.92 3.10
CA ILE A 320 12.31 5.24 1.89
C ILE A 320 10.88 4.67 1.97
N ALA A 321 10.74 3.41 2.41
CA ALA A 321 9.45 2.78 2.62
C ALA A 321 8.62 3.53 3.68
N ALA A 322 9.25 3.93 4.80
CA ALA A 322 8.61 4.72 5.84
C ALA A 322 8.14 6.08 5.34
N LYS A 323 8.98 6.77 4.56
CA LYS A 323 8.65 8.08 4.00
C LYS A 323 7.46 7.99 3.05
N ASN A 324 7.44 6.98 2.18
CA ASN A 324 6.31 6.74 1.29
C ASN A 324 5.04 6.42 2.08
N SER A 325 5.08 5.50 3.06
CA SER A 325 3.92 5.20 3.93
C SER A 325 3.39 6.44 4.64
N SER A 326 4.28 7.27 5.18
CA SER A 326 3.90 8.50 5.89
C SER A 326 3.22 9.52 4.97
N PHE A 327 3.61 9.54 3.69
CA PHE A 327 3.05 10.45 2.70
C PHE A 327 1.69 9.98 2.17
N VAL A 328 1.57 8.67 1.83
CA VAL A 328 0.36 8.13 1.19
C VAL A 328 -0.64 7.50 2.16
N ASN A 329 -0.32 7.41 3.47
CA ASN A 329 -1.14 6.80 4.51
C ASN A 329 -1.47 5.30 4.27
N TYR A 330 -0.58 4.56 3.61
CA TYR A 330 -0.71 3.11 3.45
C TYR A 330 0.32 2.33 4.27
N ALA A 331 -0.07 1.16 4.75
CA ALA A 331 0.85 0.21 5.34
C ALA A 331 1.75 -0.39 4.25
N ASN A 332 3.03 -0.57 4.53
CA ASN A 332 3.98 -1.20 3.61
C ASN A 332 4.43 -2.59 4.10
N GLY A 333 5.04 -3.36 3.22
CA GLY A 333 5.56 -4.69 3.50
C GLY A 333 6.97 -4.74 4.06
N ASN A 334 7.52 -3.62 4.56
CA ASN A 334 8.88 -3.54 5.09
C ASN A 334 8.87 -3.44 6.61
N ALA A 335 9.15 -4.55 7.30
CA ALA A 335 9.13 -4.59 8.77
C ALA A 335 10.14 -3.63 9.41
N ALA A 336 11.30 -3.42 8.78
CA ALA A 336 12.33 -2.54 9.31
C ALA A 336 11.96 -1.04 9.22
N SER A 337 10.95 -0.69 8.41
CA SER A 337 10.46 0.69 8.27
C SER A 337 9.48 1.11 9.36
N PHE A 338 8.86 0.16 10.09
CA PHE A 338 7.69 0.42 10.93
C PHE A 338 7.91 1.54 11.95
N GLU A 339 9.02 1.50 12.69
CA GLU A 339 9.34 2.52 13.70
C GLU A 339 9.79 3.88 13.09
N LEU A 340 10.05 3.92 11.79
CA LEU A 340 10.41 5.13 11.06
C LEU A 340 9.21 5.85 10.43
N ILE A 341 8.05 5.18 10.37
CA ILE A 341 6.80 5.76 9.86
C ILE A 341 6.30 6.80 10.86
N ASP A 342 5.78 7.93 10.38
CA ASP A 342 5.17 8.96 11.20
C ASP A 342 4.16 8.35 12.18
N GLU A 343 4.25 8.75 13.46
CA GLU A 343 3.44 8.16 14.53
C GLU A 343 1.93 8.24 14.22
N LYS A 344 1.48 9.35 13.64
CA LYS A 344 0.08 9.56 13.24
C LYS A 344 -0.43 8.53 12.22
N VAL A 345 0.47 7.99 11.37
CA VAL A 345 0.16 6.97 10.37
C VAL A 345 0.32 5.58 10.96
N ARG A 346 1.42 5.35 11.67
CA ARG A 346 1.75 4.08 12.30
C ARG A 346 0.72 3.63 13.34
N LEU A 347 0.12 4.57 14.06
CA LEU A 347 -0.91 4.29 15.09
C LEU A 347 -2.35 4.45 14.57
N ASP A 348 -2.55 4.78 13.29
CA ASP A 348 -3.88 4.91 12.71
C ASP A 348 -4.48 3.52 12.45
N PRO A 349 -5.63 3.17 13.07
CA PRO A 349 -6.27 1.87 12.85
C PRO A 349 -6.80 1.67 11.43
N GLY A 350 -6.94 2.73 10.64
CA GLY A 350 -7.26 2.65 9.22
C GLY A 350 -6.06 2.21 8.37
N VAL A 351 -4.82 2.44 8.85
CA VAL A 351 -3.58 1.99 8.20
C VAL A 351 -3.15 0.63 8.73
N TYR A 352 -3.07 0.50 10.07
CA TYR A 352 -2.66 -0.73 10.76
C TYR A 352 -3.83 -1.24 11.63
N PRO A 353 -4.77 -2.01 11.05
CA PRO A 353 -5.95 -2.50 11.75
C PRO A 353 -5.60 -3.39 12.94
N SER A 354 -6.46 -3.34 13.99
CA SER A 354 -6.35 -4.24 15.15
C SER A 354 -6.50 -5.72 14.75
N ALA A 355 -6.05 -6.63 15.62
CA ALA A 355 -6.22 -8.07 15.39
C ALA A 355 -7.70 -8.48 15.20
N GLU A 356 -8.63 -7.81 15.89
CA GLU A 356 -10.06 -8.05 15.75
C GLU A 356 -10.57 -7.67 14.35
N VAL A 357 -10.11 -6.53 13.82
CA VAL A 357 -10.44 -6.10 12.45
C VAL A 357 -9.79 -7.02 11.44
N LYS A 358 -8.49 -7.34 11.61
CA LYS A 358 -7.77 -8.26 10.73
C LYS A 358 -8.43 -9.64 10.60
N ALA A 359 -9.10 -10.12 11.65
CA ALA A 359 -9.83 -11.39 11.62
C ALA A 359 -11.06 -11.40 10.69
N LYS A 360 -11.53 -10.23 10.28
CA LYS A 360 -12.65 -10.04 9.35
C LYS A 360 -12.22 -9.76 7.91
N LEU A 361 -10.92 -9.62 7.69
CA LEU A 361 -10.36 -9.36 6.37
C LEU A 361 -10.22 -10.67 5.60
N PHE A 362 -10.60 -10.65 4.33
CA PHE A 362 -10.44 -11.77 3.42
C PHE A 362 -9.55 -11.37 2.24
N PRO A 363 -8.75 -12.32 1.69
CA PRO A 363 -7.93 -12.04 0.53
C PRO A 363 -8.79 -11.87 -0.71
N ASP A 364 -8.37 -11.03 -1.63
CA ASP A 364 -8.83 -11.03 -3.00
C ASP A 364 -8.10 -12.15 -3.76
N LEU A 365 -8.83 -13.06 -4.42
CA LEU A 365 -8.25 -14.19 -5.15
C LEU A 365 -8.44 -14.02 -6.66
N ALA A 366 -7.51 -14.57 -7.43
CA ALA A 366 -7.55 -14.49 -8.88
C ALA A 366 -8.83 -15.10 -9.47
N GLU A 367 -9.45 -14.36 -10.36
CA GLU A 367 -10.64 -14.81 -11.09
C GLU A 367 -10.29 -15.65 -12.31
N THR A 368 -11.19 -16.56 -12.68
CA THR A 368 -11.09 -17.25 -13.97
C THR A 368 -11.44 -16.32 -15.12
N PRO A 369 -10.85 -16.50 -16.31
CA PRO A 369 -11.19 -15.68 -17.48
C PRO A 369 -12.68 -15.73 -17.86
N GLU A 370 -13.35 -16.86 -17.59
CA GLU A 370 -14.79 -17.02 -17.78
C GLU A 370 -15.58 -16.07 -16.87
N TYR A 371 -15.26 -16.08 -15.58
CA TYR A 371 -15.91 -15.23 -14.59
C TYR A 371 -15.63 -13.75 -14.84
N THR A 372 -14.38 -13.37 -15.12
CA THR A 372 -14.01 -11.98 -15.44
C THR A 372 -14.85 -11.44 -16.60
N ARG A 373 -15.12 -12.24 -17.65
CA ARG A 373 -15.99 -11.82 -18.76
C ARG A 373 -17.44 -11.58 -18.32
N LEU A 374 -17.97 -12.41 -17.43
CA LEU A 374 -19.33 -12.23 -16.90
C LEU A 374 -19.41 -11.00 -16.00
N LEU A 375 -18.43 -10.84 -15.13
CA LEU A 375 -18.30 -9.70 -14.22
C LEU A 375 -18.22 -8.37 -14.99
N ASN A 376 -17.39 -8.29 -16.03
CA ASN A 376 -17.27 -7.09 -16.87
C ASN A 376 -18.59 -6.72 -17.58
N ARG A 377 -19.41 -7.72 -17.97
CA ARG A 377 -20.75 -7.47 -18.50
C ARG A 377 -21.72 -6.94 -17.45
N ALA A 378 -21.71 -7.53 -16.25
CA ALA A 378 -22.51 -7.05 -15.13
C ALA A 378 -22.10 -5.63 -14.73
N TRP A 379 -20.79 -5.36 -14.69
CA TRP A 379 -20.23 -4.05 -14.41
C TRP A 379 -20.66 -2.99 -15.42
N THR A 380 -20.62 -3.32 -16.73
CA THR A 380 -21.10 -2.43 -17.79
C THR A 380 -22.58 -2.07 -17.59
N ARG A 381 -23.44 -3.02 -17.18
CA ARG A 381 -24.83 -2.74 -16.86
C ARG A 381 -24.97 -1.82 -15.65
N PHE A 382 -24.21 -2.08 -14.61
CA PHE A 382 -24.20 -1.22 -13.42
C PHE A 382 -23.76 0.20 -13.74
N THR A 383 -22.61 0.38 -14.41
CA THR A 383 -22.07 1.71 -14.73
C THR A 383 -22.99 2.52 -15.64
N THR A 384 -23.63 1.87 -16.62
CA THR A 384 -24.55 2.53 -17.55
C THR A 384 -25.97 2.66 -16.99
N GLY A 385 -26.32 1.93 -15.93
CA GLY A 385 -27.66 1.92 -15.35
C GLY A 385 -28.73 1.25 -16.23
N LYS A 386 -28.33 0.30 -17.12
CA LYS A 386 -29.19 -0.33 -18.12
C LYS A 386 -29.22 -1.86 -17.99
#